data_5fd9ea4a10a896e1caee3f27e00ae59f
#
_entry.id   5fd9ea4a10a896e1caee3f27e00ae59f
#
_cell.length_a   1.000
_cell.length_b   1.000
_cell.length_c   1.000
_cell.angle_alpha   90.00
_cell.angle_beta   90.00
_cell.angle_gamma   90.00
#
_symmetry.space_group_name_H-M   'P 1'
#
loop_
_entity.id
_entity.type
_entity.pdbx_description
1 polymer ?
#
loop_
_entity_poly.entity_id
_entity_poly.type
_entity_poly.pdbx_seq_one_letter_code
_entity_poly.pdbx_strand_id
1 'polypeptide(L)'
;NCHGCNKPTGERRVYPNVINREGIYGAEMNRNTATGTINQLFTRAVIGPSDFTPLVKPKGHQFTTGFMISLPILFEGMTTVGDTIVNLNYAPIQDLYKALPTARDDTRFLCGEPDEYFCAAVRAGDEWFIACVNGPVDSGSNTRKVIVDLSFLGDGMFEGYLYEDGPKGTDKRTTINKTFKTYAQTDKVEIEVGESGGFVIHLKKKV
;
A
#
# COMPACT_ATOMS: atom_id res chain seq x y z
N ASN A 1 4.64 -19.85 5.56
CA ASN A 1 3.72 -19.34 4.55
C ASN A 1 2.71 -20.42 4.18
N CYS A 2 1.46 -20.06 3.97
CA CYS A 2 0.40 -21.00 3.59
C CYS A 2 -0.49 -20.33 2.53
N HIS A 3 -0.18 -20.64 1.29
CA HIS A 3 -0.95 -20.24 0.12
C HIS A 3 -2.12 -21.22 -0.11
N GLY A 4 -3.29 -20.71 -0.49
CA GLY A 4 -4.51 -21.52 -0.64
C GLY A 4 -5.16 -21.97 0.66
N CYS A 5 -4.68 -21.52 1.81
CA CYS A 5 -5.17 -21.91 3.12
C CYS A 5 -6.25 -20.95 3.65
N ASN A 6 -7.01 -21.48 4.61
CA ASN A 6 -8.01 -20.68 5.31
C ASN A 6 -7.38 -19.52 6.10
N LYS A 7 -8.23 -18.57 6.48
CA LYS A 7 -7.90 -17.46 7.37
C LYS A 7 -7.26 -17.95 8.68
N PRO A 8 -6.43 -17.14 9.34
CA PRO A 8 -5.82 -17.50 10.62
C PRO A 8 -6.89 -17.67 11.71
N THR A 9 -6.68 -18.66 12.57
CA THR A 9 -7.56 -19.01 13.68
C THR A 9 -6.79 -19.06 15.01
N GLY A 10 -5.66 -18.38 15.12
CA GLY A 10 -4.85 -18.29 16.32
C GLY A 10 -3.65 -19.24 16.36
N GLU A 11 -3.37 -19.98 15.30
CA GLU A 11 -2.27 -20.94 15.22
C GLU A 11 -0.91 -20.34 15.54
N ARG A 12 -0.68 -19.06 15.24
CA ARG A 12 0.59 -18.38 15.54
C ARG A 12 0.94 -18.36 17.03
N ARG A 13 -0.04 -18.53 17.91
CA ARG A 13 0.19 -18.64 19.35
C ARG A 13 0.77 -20.00 19.75
N VAL A 14 0.51 -21.03 18.95
CA VAL A 14 0.98 -22.40 19.18
C VAL A 14 2.16 -22.73 18.29
N TYR A 15 2.14 -22.24 17.05
CA TYR A 15 3.16 -22.49 16.04
C TYR A 15 3.82 -21.17 15.62
N PRO A 16 4.87 -20.73 16.31
CA PRO A 16 5.51 -19.42 16.03
C PRO A 16 6.18 -19.35 14.65
N ASN A 17 6.42 -20.48 14.01
CA ASN A 17 6.92 -20.55 12.63
C ASN A 17 5.85 -20.29 11.56
N VAL A 18 4.57 -20.17 11.93
CA VAL A 18 3.52 -19.75 11.01
C VAL A 18 3.58 -18.24 10.85
N ILE A 19 4.05 -17.75 9.71
CA ILE A 19 4.24 -16.32 9.43
C ILE A 19 2.95 -15.68 8.92
N ASN A 20 2.27 -16.34 7.99
CA ASN A 20 1.02 -15.84 7.40
C ASN A 20 0.10 -16.97 6.96
N ARG A 21 -1.11 -16.61 6.63
CA ARG A 21 -2.13 -17.46 6.01
C ARG A 21 -2.77 -16.67 4.88
N GLU A 22 -3.23 -17.35 3.83
CA GLU A 22 -3.95 -16.67 2.76
C GLU A 22 -5.34 -16.20 3.23
N GLY A 23 -6.39 -16.89 2.94
CA GLY A 23 -7.77 -16.48 3.28
C GLY A 23 -8.13 -15.07 2.78
N ILE A 24 -7.53 -14.66 1.67
CA ILE A 24 -7.62 -13.32 1.09
C ILE A 24 -7.58 -13.42 -0.43
N TYR A 25 -8.18 -12.47 -1.13
CA TYR A 25 -8.06 -12.35 -2.57
C TYR A 25 -6.88 -11.43 -2.91
N GLY A 26 -5.81 -12.00 -3.46
CA GLY A 26 -4.68 -11.24 -3.98
C GLY A 26 -4.99 -10.55 -5.31
N ALA A 27 -4.09 -9.67 -5.74
CA ALA A 27 -4.27 -8.93 -6.99
C ALA A 27 -4.17 -9.81 -8.26
N GLU A 28 -3.65 -11.03 -8.15
CA GLU A 28 -3.61 -12.03 -9.23
C GLU A 28 -5.00 -12.56 -9.62
N MET A 29 -5.99 -12.38 -8.73
CA MET A 29 -7.35 -12.83 -8.98
C MET A 29 -8.12 -11.82 -9.85
N ASN A 30 -8.50 -12.21 -11.04
CA ASN A 30 -9.21 -11.36 -12.02
C ASN A 30 -10.53 -10.74 -11.49
N ARG A 31 -11.03 -11.21 -10.35
CA ARG A 31 -12.26 -10.73 -9.71
C ARG A 31 -12.00 -9.74 -8.58
N ASN A 32 -10.74 -9.46 -8.26
CA ASN A 32 -10.42 -8.50 -7.20
C ASN A 32 -10.68 -7.08 -7.70
N THR A 33 -11.46 -6.31 -6.93
CA THR A 33 -11.80 -4.92 -7.20
C THR A 33 -11.10 -4.00 -6.20
N ALA A 34 -11.03 -2.70 -6.49
CA ALA A 34 -10.49 -1.73 -5.54
C ALA A 34 -11.28 -1.75 -4.22
N THR A 35 -12.62 -1.71 -4.29
CA THR A 35 -13.51 -1.87 -3.14
C THR A 35 -13.25 -3.17 -2.38
N GLY A 36 -13.15 -4.30 -3.09
CA GLY A 36 -12.87 -5.60 -2.47
C GLY A 36 -11.53 -5.62 -1.75
N THR A 37 -10.49 -5.02 -2.34
CA THR A 37 -9.16 -4.90 -1.72
C THR A 37 -9.21 -4.00 -0.48
N ILE A 38 -9.88 -2.86 -0.55
CA ILE A 38 -10.06 -1.93 0.57
C ILE A 38 -10.78 -2.63 1.72
N ASN A 39 -11.88 -3.33 1.45
CA ASN A 39 -12.62 -4.06 2.48
C ASN A 39 -11.80 -5.17 3.14
N GLN A 40 -10.89 -5.80 2.41
CA GLN A 40 -9.96 -6.77 2.99
C GLN A 40 -8.98 -6.12 3.98
N LEU A 41 -8.61 -4.85 3.79
CA LEU A 41 -7.78 -4.09 4.75
C LEU A 41 -8.53 -3.82 6.06
N PHE A 42 -9.84 -3.54 6.00
CA PHE A 42 -10.67 -3.34 7.18
C PHE A 42 -11.10 -4.63 7.88
N THR A 43 -11.01 -5.77 7.21
CA THR A 43 -11.52 -7.05 7.71
C THR A 43 -10.42 -8.09 7.85
N ARG A 44 -9.97 -8.68 6.76
CA ARG A 44 -9.03 -9.80 6.77
C ARG A 44 -7.66 -9.40 7.31
N ALA A 45 -7.15 -8.21 6.98
CA ALA A 45 -5.84 -7.76 7.43
C ALA A 45 -5.78 -7.52 8.94
N VAL A 46 -6.90 -7.20 9.58
CA VAL A 46 -7.00 -6.97 11.03
C VAL A 46 -6.70 -8.22 11.86
N ILE A 47 -6.97 -9.41 11.34
CA ILE A 47 -6.75 -10.66 12.07
C ILE A 47 -5.34 -11.24 11.91
N GLY A 48 -4.47 -10.56 11.20
CA GLY A 48 -3.04 -10.89 11.10
C GLY A 48 -2.51 -10.98 9.68
N PRO A 49 -1.21 -11.24 9.54
CA PRO A 49 -0.52 -11.29 8.27
C PRO A 49 -1.18 -12.22 7.26
N SER A 50 -1.16 -11.79 6.00
CA SER A 50 -1.77 -12.51 4.89
C SER A 50 -0.77 -12.82 3.78
N ASP A 51 -0.98 -13.95 3.11
CA ASP A 51 -0.28 -14.27 1.88
C ASP A 51 -0.98 -13.58 0.71
N PHE A 52 -0.75 -12.28 0.62
CA PHE A 52 -1.34 -11.43 -0.41
C PHE A 52 -0.37 -11.24 -1.57
N THR A 53 -0.84 -11.42 -2.80
CA THR A 53 -0.06 -11.17 -4.02
C THR A 53 -0.37 -9.76 -4.54
N PRO A 54 0.51 -8.76 -4.28
CA PRO A 54 0.19 -7.35 -4.55
C PRO A 54 0.43 -6.91 -5.98
N LEU A 55 1.38 -7.53 -6.66
CA LEU A 55 1.89 -7.06 -7.95
C LEU A 55 1.69 -8.12 -9.00
N VAL A 56 0.74 -7.92 -9.86
CA VAL A 56 0.42 -8.84 -10.95
C VAL A 56 0.41 -8.10 -12.27
N LYS A 57 0.80 -8.83 -13.32
CA LYS A 57 0.72 -8.31 -14.67
C LYS A 57 -0.74 -8.12 -15.08
N PRO A 58 -1.05 -6.95 -15.59
CA PRO A 58 -2.40 -6.59 -15.95
C PRO A 58 -2.91 -7.27 -17.22
N LYS A 59 -3.67 -8.31 -17.07
CA LYS A 59 -4.68 -8.60 -18.08
C LYS A 59 -5.97 -7.95 -17.62
N GLY A 60 -6.27 -6.73 -18.14
CA GLY A 60 -7.51 -6.02 -17.84
C GLY A 60 -7.53 -5.29 -16.49
N HIS A 61 -6.46 -4.62 -16.11
CA HIS A 61 -6.32 -3.99 -14.79
C HIS A 61 -7.36 -2.95 -14.47
N GLN A 62 -7.84 -3.14 -13.25
CA GLN A 62 -8.70 -2.20 -12.56
C GLN A 62 -7.89 -1.22 -11.69
N PHE A 63 -6.59 -1.50 -11.40
CA PHE A 63 -5.77 -0.73 -10.49
C PHE A 63 -4.70 0.09 -11.20
N THR A 64 -4.42 1.27 -10.66
CA THR A 64 -3.29 2.07 -11.10
C THR A 64 -1.98 1.51 -10.54
N THR A 65 -0.86 2.05 -11.01
CA THR A 65 0.46 1.71 -10.48
C THR A 65 0.60 2.16 -9.03
N GLY A 66 0.09 3.36 -8.68
CA GLY A 66 0.09 3.88 -7.31
C GLY A 66 -0.69 3.00 -6.35
N PHE A 67 -1.87 2.49 -6.77
CA PHE A 67 -2.62 1.51 -5.99
C PHE A 67 -1.77 0.26 -5.72
N MET A 68 -1.16 -0.30 -6.76
CA MET A 68 -0.41 -1.56 -6.64
C MET A 68 0.84 -1.45 -5.76
N ILE A 69 1.59 -0.35 -5.84
CA ILE A 69 2.77 -0.15 -4.99
C ILE A 69 2.45 0.11 -3.52
N SER A 70 1.20 0.50 -3.23
CA SER A 70 0.70 0.69 -1.86
C SER A 70 0.44 -0.64 -1.14
N LEU A 71 0.05 -1.67 -1.88
CA LEU A 71 -0.41 -2.94 -1.31
C LEU A 71 0.65 -3.68 -0.47
N PRO A 72 1.94 -3.76 -0.87
CA PRO A 72 2.97 -4.40 -0.06
C PRO A 72 3.21 -3.72 1.30
N ILE A 73 2.83 -2.45 1.42
CA ILE A 73 2.91 -1.68 2.64
C ILE A 73 1.66 -1.91 3.50
N LEU A 74 0.49 -1.92 2.89
CA LEU A 74 -0.79 -2.03 3.60
C LEU A 74 -1.07 -3.46 4.10
N PHE A 75 -0.77 -4.49 3.31
CA PHE A 75 -0.91 -5.86 3.75
C PHE A 75 0.36 -6.36 4.44
N GLU A 76 0.22 -6.72 5.71
CA GLU A 76 1.30 -7.39 6.43
C GLU A 76 1.42 -8.85 5.98
N GLY A 77 2.63 -9.28 5.72
CA GLY A 77 2.92 -10.65 5.37
C GLY A 77 4.16 -10.79 4.50
N MET A 78 4.48 -12.01 4.14
CA MET A 78 5.51 -12.27 3.15
C MET A 78 4.94 -11.92 1.77
N THR A 79 5.50 -10.91 1.15
CA THR A 79 5.01 -10.41 -0.12
C THR A 79 5.39 -11.37 -1.25
N THR A 80 4.41 -11.99 -1.85
CA THR A 80 4.59 -12.71 -3.10
C THR A 80 4.40 -11.72 -4.24
N VAL A 81 5.42 -11.53 -5.07
CA VAL A 81 5.37 -10.63 -6.22
C VAL A 81 5.10 -11.47 -7.46
N GLY A 82 3.91 -11.33 -8.02
CA GLY A 82 3.59 -11.89 -9.33
C GLY A 82 4.15 -11.03 -10.47
N ASP A 83 4.52 -11.63 -11.59
CA ASP A 83 5.02 -10.94 -12.82
C ASP A 83 6.13 -9.89 -12.59
N THR A 84 7.06 -10.26 -11.81
CA THR A 84 8.10 -9.47 -11.17
C THR A 84 8.97 -8.64 -12.12
N ILE A 85 9.33 -9.19 -13.26
CA ILE A 85 10.38 -8.59 -14.12
C ILE A 85 9.95 -7.22 -14.66
N VAL A 86 8.71 -7.08 -15.09
CA VAL A 86 8.20 -5.82 -15.67
C VAL A 86 8.02 -4.75 -14.59
N ASN A 87 7.52 -5.13 -13.41
CA ASN A 87 7.27 -4.19 -12.32
C ASN A 87 8.56 -3.82 -11.58
N LEU A 88 9.44 -4.78 -11.31
CA LEU A 88 10.70 -4.53 -10.62
C LEU A 88 11.73 -3.78 -11.46
N ASN A 89 11.64 -3.85 -12.78
CA ASN A 89 12.52 -3.08 -13.68
C ASN A 89 12.00 -1.66 -13.96
N TYR A 90 10.86 -1.29 -13.42
CA TYR A 90 10.37 0.07 -13.56
C TYR A 90 11.14 1.01 -12.61
N ALA A 91 12.10 1.76 -13.18
CA ALA A 91 13.06 2.56 -12.43
C ALA A 91 12.47 3.48 -11.35
N PRO A 92 11.33 4.18 -11.57
CA PRO A 92 10.78 5.08 -10.57
C PRO A 92 10.46 4.46 -9.22
N ILE A 93 10.16 3.15 -9.17
CA ILE A 93 9.72 2.46 -7.95
C ILE A 93 10.76 1.48 -7.39
N GLN A 94 11.90 1.31 -8.05
CA GLN A 94 12.92 0.33 -7.62
C GLN A 94 13.46 0.62 -6.21
N ASP A 95 13.68 1.89 -5.89
CA ASP A 95 14.19 2.27 -4.57
C ASP A 95 13.17 1.97 -3.46
N LEU A 96 11.89 2.21 -3.75
CA LEU A 96 10.80 1.85 -2.84
C LEU A 96 10.79 0.35 -2.57
N TYR A 97 10.88 -0.48 -3.62
CA TYR A 97 10.87 -1.94 -3.44
C TYR A 97 12.06 -2.46 -2.66
N LYS A 98 13.24 -1.88 -2.85
CA LYS A 98 14.44 -2.23 -2.07
C LYS A 98 14.32 -1.84 -0.60
N ALA A 99 13.53 -0.80 -0.32
CA ALA A 99 13.32 -0.27 1.02
C ALA A 99 12.14 -0.94 1.75
N LEU A 100 11.28 -1.72 1.06
CA LEU A 100 10.11 -2.35 1.69
C LEU A 100 10.49 -3.15 2.93
N PRO A 101 9.83 -2.90 4.06
CA PRO A 101 10.18 -3.57 5.31
C PRO A 101 9.75 -5.03 5.31
N THR A 102 10.64 -5.91 5.78
CA THR A 102 10.32 -7.32 6.04
C THR A 102 9.71 -7.55 7.42
N ALA A 103 9.89 -6.61 8.32
CA ALA A 103 9.29 -6.58 9.65
C ALA A 103 8.77 -5.18 9.94
N ARG A 104 7.75 -5.08 10.80
CA ARG A 104 7.12 -3.83 11.17
C ARG A 104 7.26 -3.60 12.66
N ASP A 105 7.68 -2.39 13.04
CA ASP A 105 7.77 -1.97 14.44
C ASP A 105 6.49 -1.28 14.92
N ASP A 106 5.79 -0.60 14.01
CA ASP A 106 4.55 0.10 14.29
C ASP A 106 3.66 0.12 13.04
N THR A 107 2.36 0.07 13.23
CA THR A 107 1.37 0.22 12.16
C THR A 107 0.25 1.12 12.67
N ARG A 108 -0.04 2.20 11.94
CA ARG A 108 -1.05 3.19 12.30
C ARG A 108 -2.07 3.35 11.19
N PHE A 109 -3.33 3.14 11.52
CA PHE A 109 -4.41 3.59 10.67
C PHE A 109 -4.48 5.12 10.74
N LEU A 110 -4.50 5.79 9.59
CA LEU A 110 -4.54 7.24 9.51
C LEU A 110 -5.92 7.77 9.15
N CYS A 111 -6.48 7.28 8.08
CA CYS A 111 -7.83 7.63 7.63
C CYS A 111 -8.35 6.59 6.62
N GLY A 112 -9.65 6.53 6.47
CA GLY A 112 -10.30 5.63 5.52
C GLY A 112 -11.73 5.32 5.90
N GLU A 113 -12.49 4.86 4.92
CA GLU A 113 -13.84 4.37 5.05
C GLU A 113 -13.99 3.06 4.28
N PRO A 114 -14.67 2.04 4.82
CA PRO A 114 -15.01 0.84 4.08
C PRO A 114 -15.66 1.17 2.74
N ASP A 115 -15.39 0.35 1.73
CA ASP A 115 -15.79 0.53 0.33
C ASP A 115 -15.11 1.68 -0.40
N GLU A 116 -14.56 2.69 0.30
CA GLU A 116 -14.13 3.94 -0.29
C GLU A 116 -12.62 4.08 -0.41
N TYR A 117 -11.89 4.10 0.70
CA TYR A 117 -10.42 4.26 0.69
C TYR A 117 -9.81 3.80 2.01
N PHE A 118 -8.50 3.56 1.98
CA PHE A 118 -7.74 3.17 3.17
C PHE A 118 -6.35 3.79 3.14
N CYS A 119 -5.95 4.44 4.22
CA CYS A 119 -4.63 5.02 4.40
C CYS A 119 -4.03 4.60 5.74
N ALA A 120 -2.80 4.10 5.71
CA ALA A 120 -2.09 3.70 6.91
C ALA A 120 -0.59 4.01 6.80
N ALA A 121 0.07 4.11 7.95
CA ALA A 121 1.52 4.26 8.07
C ALA A 121 2.13 3.04 8.74
N VAL A 122 3.28 2.62 8.25
CA VAL A 122 4.08 1.52 8.78
C VAL A 122 5.47 2.03 9.08
N ARG A 123 6.00 1.73 10.29
CA ARG A 123 7.38 2.05 10.67
C ARG A 123 8.24 0.78 10.66
N ALA A 124 9.45 0.94 10.16
CA ALA A 124 10.51 -0.05 10.27
C ALA A 124 11.84 0.67 10.57
N GLY A 125 12.38 0.49 11.76
CA GLY A 125 13.52 1.27 12.23
C GLY A 125 13.20 2.76 12.25
N ASP A 126 14.04 3.55 11.57
CA ASP A 126 13.90 5.01 11.45
C ASP A 126 13.11 5.45 10.20
N GLU A 127 12.53 4.51 9.48
CA GLU A 127 11.79 4.77 8.25
C GLU A 127 10.28 4.61 8.43
N TRP A 128 9.54 5.49 7.79
CA TRP A 128 8.08 5.42 7.71
C TRP A 128 7.63 5.24 6.27
N PHE A 129 6.68 4.37 6.09
CA PHE A 129 6.00 4.10 4.83
C PHE A 129 4.51 4.40 5.02
N ILE A 130 4.04 5.47 4.39
CA ILE A 130 2.62 5.84 4.40
C ILE A 130 2.06 5.41 3.06
N ALA A 131 0.99 4.65 3.05
CA ALA A 131 0.39 4.17 1.83
C ALA A 131 -1.13 4.38 1.84
N CYS A 132 -1.68 4.71 0.69
CA CYS A 132 -3.10 4.88 0.50
C CYS A 132 -3.57 4.17 -0.76
N VAL A 133 -4.76 3.59 -0.68
CA VAL A 133 -5.51 3.05 -1.82
C VAL A 133 -6.90 3.65 -1.82
N ASN A 134 -7.38 4.01 -3.01
CA ASN A 134 -8.68 4.63 -3.24
C ASN A 134 -9.56 3.75 -4.12
N GLY A 135 -10.81 3.62 -3.75
CA GLY A 135 -11.85 2.93 -4.50
C GLY A 135 -12.59 3.84 -5.47
N PRO A 136 -13.89 3.64 -5.62
CA PRO A 136 -14.75 4.50 -6.40
C PRO A 136 -14.74 5.94 -5.88
N VAL A 137 -14.91 6.89 -6.77
CA VAL A 137 -15.15 8.30 -6.43
C VAL A 137 -16.59 8.68 -6.77
N ASP A 138 -17.10 9.72 -6.10
CA ASP A 138 -18.46 10.20 -6.34
C ASP A 138 -18.67 10.62 -7.78
N SER A 139 -19.88 10.43 -8.26
CA SER A 139 -20.29 10.87 -9.59
C SER A 139 -20.12 12.39 -9.74
N GLY A 140 -19.24 12.80 -10.66
CA GLY A 140 -18.90 14.21 -10.88
C GLY A 140 -17.52 14.64 -10.36
N SER A 141 -16.82 13.76 -9.62
CA SER A 141 -15.41 13.92 -9.29
C SER A 141 -14.57 12.87 -10.01
N ASN A 142 -13.35 13.23 -10.36
CA ASN A 142 -12.36 12.28 -10.89
C ASN A 142 -11.37 11.82 -9.83
N THR A 143 -11.34 12.50 -8.68
CA THR A 143 -10.37 12.28 -7.60
C THR A 143 -11.04 12.40 -6.24
N ARG A 144 -10.41 11.75 -5.25
CA ARG A 144 -10.66 11.93 -3.82
C ARG A 144 -9.49 12.68 -3.22
N LYS A 145 -9.78 13.71 -2.44
CA LYS A 145 -8.80 14.43 -1.64
C LYS A 145 -8.54 13.66 -0.35
N VAL A 146 -7.32 13.18 -0.18
CA VAL A 146 -6.85 12.51 1.04
C VAL A 146 -5.92 13.45 1.80
N ILE A 147 -6.20 13.67 3.08
CA ILE A 147 -5.37 14.51 3.97
C ILE A 147 -4.66 13.58 4.94
N VAL A 148 -3.34 13.54 4.85
CA VAL A 148 -2.47 12.77 5.75
C VAL A 148 -1.93 13.70 6.83
N ASP A 149 -2.37 13.51 8.06
CA ASP A 149 -1.84 14.22 9.22
C ASP A 149 -0.55 13.52 9.69
N LEU A 150 0.58 14.24 9.70
CA LEU A 150 1.90 13.68 10.03
C LEU A 150 2.26 13.80 11.52
N SER A 151 1.31 14.16 12.39
CA SER A 151 1.54 14.35 13.83
C SER A 151 2.11 13.12 14.54
N PHE A 152 2.00 11.95 13.96
CA PHE A 152 2.56 10.70 14.49
C PHE A 152 4.07 10.53 14.28
N LEU A 153 4.71 11.34 13.44
CA LEU A 153 6.14 11.19 13.11
C LEU A 153 7.08 11.46 14.30
N GLY A 154 6.62 12.22 15.30
CA GLY A 154 7.48 12.67 16.39
C GLY A 154 8.36 13.86 15.99
N ASP A 155 9.22 14.29 16.92
CA ASP A 155 10.03 15.50 16.76
C ASP A 155 11.11 15.36 15.68
N GLY A 156 11.38 16.48 15.01
CA GLY A 156 12.42 16.61 13.99
C GLY A 156 11.84 16.72 12.58
N MET A 157 12.76 16.76 11.63
CA MET A 157 12.44 16.81 10.22
C MET A 157 12.59 15.41 9.61
N PHE A 158 11.74 15.15 8.64
CA PHE A 158 11.79 13.93 7.84
C PHE A 158 11.95 14.31 6.37
N GLU A 159 12.65 13.48 5.63
CA GLU A 159 12.82 13.68 4.19
C GLU A 159 12.59 12.38 3.45
N GLY A 160 12.13 12.47 2.23
CA GLY A 160 11.88 11.29 1.42
C GLY A 160 11.07 11.56 0.17
N TYR A 161 10.48 10.52 -0.36
CA TYR A 161 9.80 10.55 -1.64
C TYR A 161 8.30 10.31 -1.51
N LEU A 162 7.54 11.16 -2.18
CA LEU A 162 6.15 10.89 -2.55
C LEU A 162 6.13 10.19 -3.91
N TYR A 163 5.44 9.07 -3.98
CA TYR A 163 5.15 8.31 -5.19
C TYR A 163 3.64 8.36 -5.42
N GLU A 164 3.23 9.00 -6.48
CA GLU A 164 1.81 9.19 -6.82
C GLU A 164 1.54 8.83 -8.28
N ASP A 165 0.30 8.51 -8.58
CA ASP A 165 -0.10 8.20 -9.95
C ASP A 165 0.12 9.41 -10.86
N GLY A 166 0.80 9.16 -11.96
CA GLY A 166 0.95 10.09 -13.07
C GLY A 166 0.02 9.75 -14.25
N PRO A 167 0.28 10.29 -15.42
CA PRO A 167 -0.50 10.00 -16.63
C PRO A 167 -0.53 8.50 -16.95
N LYS A 168 -1.61 8.03 -17.57
CA LYS A 168 -1.72 6.66 -18.07
C LYS A 168 -0.69 6.41 -19.18
N GLY A 169 0.05 5.33 -19.07
CA GLY A 169 0.95 4.84 -20.10
C GLY A 169 0.20 4.14 -21.25
N THR A 170 0.95 3.72 -22.28
CA THR A 170 0.42 3.01 -23.44
C THR A 170 -0.19 1.65 -23.12
N ASP A 171 0.24 1.04 -22.03
CA ASP A 171 -0.26 -0.26 -21.52
C ASP A 171 -1.42 -0.12 -20.53
N LYS A 172 -2.04 1.04 -20.46
CA LYS A 172 -3.12 1.42 -19.53
C LYS A 172 -2.72 1.55 -18.07
N ARG A 173 -1.48 1.29 -17.70
CA ARG A 173 -0.95 1.59 -16.37
C ARG A 173 -0.64 3.08 -16.27
N THR A 174 -0.85 3.64 -15.08
CA THR A 174 -0.35 4.98 -14.78
C THR A 174 1.17 4.94 -14.64
N THR A 175 1.82 6.02 -15.01
CA THR A 175 3.21 6.27 -14.61
C THR A 175 3.24 6.66 -13.14
N ILE A 176 4.43 6.69 -12.54
CA ILE A 176 4.64 7.20 -11.19
C ILE A 176 5.40 8.52 -11.25
N ASN A 177 4.80 9.54 -10.68
CA ASN A 177 5.49 10.77 -10.33
C ASN A 177 6.21 10.55 -9.00
N LYS A 178 7.53 10.73 -9.00
CA LYS A 178 8.37 10.61 -7.82
C LYS A 178 8.91 11.98 -7.44
N THR A 179 8.50 12.49 -6.29
CA THR A 179 8.87 13.84 -5.83
C THR A 179 9.56 13.77 -4.47
N PHE A 180 10.76 14.34 -4.36
CA PHE A 180 11.47 14.46 -3.09
C PHE A 180 10.94 15.67 -2.30
N LYS A 181 10.63 15.45 -1.02
CA LYS A 181 10.12 16.50 -0.12
C LYS A 181 10.68 16.33 1.29
N THR A 182 10.65 17.42 2.05
CA THR A 182 10.92 17.43 3.50
C THR A 182 9.62 17.69 4.24
N TYR A 183 9.45 17.04 5.38
CA TYR A 183 8.22 17.05 6.16
C TYR A 183 8.52 17.24 7.65
N ALA A 184 7.60 17.88 8.35
CA ALA A 184 7.57 17.98 9.81
C ALA A 184 6.32 17.29 10.38
N GLN A 185 6.33 16.96 11.65
CA GLN A 185 5.16 16.41 12.33
C GLN A 185 3.92 17.33 12.33
N THR A 186 4.12 18.61 12.09
CA THR A 186 3.02 19.61 12.01
C THR A 186 2.35 19.64 10.65
N ASP A 187 2.91 18.94 9.65
CA ASP A 187 2.40 19.01 8.30
C ASP A 187 1.15 18.14 8.11
N LYS A 188 0.27 18.67 7.27
CA LYS A 188 -0.87 17.95 6.69
C LYS A 188 -0.66 17.90 5.18
N VAL A 189 -0.42 16.69 4.69
CA VAL A 189 -0.15 16.47 3.26
C VAL A 189 -1.47 16.17 2.57
N GLU A 190 -1.84 17.03 1.64
CA GLU A 190 -3.02 16.85 0.80
C GLU A 190 -2.64 16.23 -0.53
N ILE A 191 -3.29 15.13 -0.90
CA ILE A 191 -3.03 14.39 -2.14
C ILE A 191 -4.36 14.06 -2.81
N GLU A 192 -4.47 14.34 -4.08
CA GLU A 192 -5.61 13.93 -4.89
C GLU A 192 -5.38 12.55 -5.51
N VAL A 193 -6.25 11.61 -5.20
CA VAL A 193 -6.14 10.22 -5.62
C VAL A 193 -7.30 9.87 -6.54
N GLY A 194 -6.99 9.42 -7.74
CA GLY A 194 -8.00 8.98 -8.71
C GLY A 194 -8.70 7.69 -8.31
N GLU A 195 -9.76 7.36 -9.03
CA GLU A 195 -10.46 6.07 -8.87
C GLU A 195 -9.50 4.90 -9.10
N SER A 196 -9.57 3.91 -8.22
CA SER A 196 -8.67 2.75 -8.20
C SER A 196 -7.17 3.13 -8.16
N GLY A 197 -6.89 4.33 -7.64
CA GLY A 197 -5.57 4.94 -7.51
C GLY A 197 -4.97 4.78 -6.12
N GLY A 198 -3.72 5.24 -5.98
CA GLY A 198 -3.03 5.20 -4.71
C GLY A 198 -1.75 6.04 -4.70
N PHE A 199 -1.15 6.14 -3.53
CA PHE A 199 0.15 6.78 -3.35
C PHE A 199 0.94 6.13 -2.23
N VAL A 200 2.25 6.37 -2.25
CA VAL A 200 3.16 6.02 -1.14
C VAL A 200 4.01 7.24 -0.79
N ILE A 201 4.18 7.49 0.50
CA ILE A 201 5.22 8.40 1.02
C ILE A 201 6.21 7.56 1.80
N HIS A 202 7.47 7.55 1.39
CA HIS A 202 8.56 6.88 2.09
C HIS A 202 9.47 7.93 2.71
N LEU A 203 9.58 7.92 4.03
CA LEU A 203 10.26 8.94 4.84
C LEU A 203 11.35 8.35 5.69
N LYS A 204 12.42 9.10 5.84
CA LYS A 204 13.49 8.86 6.81
C LYS A 204 13.66 10.08 7.71
N LYS A 205 14.00 9.86 8.97
CA LYS A 205 14.34 10.96 9.86
C LYS A 205 15.62 11.64 9.35
N LYS A 206 15.55 12.96 9.22
CA LYS A 206 16.73 13.74 8.83
C LYS A 206 17.70 13.83 10.01
N VAL A 207 18.93 13.45 9.77
CA VAL A 207 20.01 13.50 10.76
C VAL A 207 20.57 14.91 10.88
#